data_654cfaba0aab9c90d4459f18ac00ee65
#
_entry.id   654cfaba0aab9c90d4459f18ac00ee65
#
_cell.length_a   1.000
_cell.length_b   1.000
_cell.length_c   1.000
_cell.angle_alpha   90.00
_cell.angle_beta   90.00
_cell.angle_gamma   90.00
#
_symmetry.space_group_name_H-M   'P 1'
#
loop_
_entity.id
_entity.type
_entity.pdbx_description
1 polymer ?
#
loop_
_entity_poly.entity_id
_entity_poly.type
_entity_poly.pdbx_seq_one_letter_code
_entity_poly.pdbx_strand_id
1 'polypeptide(L)'
;MIRKAFMVVFFASLITLTVSCSTSTQAPPRTHPQSGNWQPLFESDLSDAVCPEGVWTFEDGILTASEDHNIWAEKEYDNFILDLEFKNDHETNSGVIVYCRDINNWIPNSIEVQIADDYSEKWSNVAPSWQCGAIFGHLPASKRMVKQPGQWNRFTITCIDHMIYVLLNGESIIEMDMNRWTSAAVNPDGSEIPNWLTTPFAELPTRGRIGLQGKHGNATIYFRNIRIKEIE
;
A
#
# COMPACT_ATOMS: atom_id res chain seq x y z
N MET A 1 15.66 69.50 52.04
CA MET A 1 16.43 68.49 51.34
C MET A 1 15.48 67.42 50.83
N ILE A 2 15.13 67.44 49.54
CA ILE A 2 14.15 66.53 48.92
C ILE A 2 14.96 65.48 48.14
N ARG A 3 14.91 64.21 48.58
CA ARG A 3 15.53 63.08 47.87
C ARG A 3 14.59 62.59 46.76
N LYS A 4 15.01 62.72 45.53
CA LYS A 4 14.37 62.13 44.35
C LYS A 4 14.74 60.63 44.27
N ALA A 5 13.72 59.76 44.32
CA ALA A 5 13.88 58.36 44.08
C ALA A 5 13.76 58.12 42.53
N PHE A 6 14.80 57.50 41.95
CA PHE A 6 14.79 57.03 40.57
C PHE A 6 14.20 55.58 40.55
N MET A 7 13.10 55.40 39.87
CA MET A 7 12.50 54.11 39.62
C MET A 7 13.07 53.59 38.29
N VAL A 8 13.86 52.53 38.39
CA VAL A 8 14.36 51.80 37.20
C VAL A 8 13.32 50.75 36.82
N VAL A 9 12.73 50.89 35.64
CA VAL A 9 11.81 49.92 35.06
C VAL A 9 12.62 48.95 34.20
N PHE A 10 12.69 47.68 34.59
CA PHE A 10 13.26 46.61 33.75
C PHE A 10 12.18 46.13 32.81
N PHE A 11 12.36 46.33 31.52
CA PHE A 11 11.59 45.63 30.46
C PHE A 11 12.21 44.25 30.23
N ALA A 12 11.50 43.21 30.65
CA ALA A 12 11.84 41.84 30.28
C ALA A 12 11.22 41.52 28.92
N SER A 13 12.05 41.48 27.87
CA SER A 13 11.63 40.98 26.55
C SER A 13 11.45 39.46 26.57
N LEU A 14 10.24 39.01 26.50
CA LEU A 14 9.91 37.61 26.33
C LEU A 14 10.09 37.24 24.85
N ILE A 15 11.18 36.54 24.54
CA ILE A 15 11.42 35.96 23.21
C ILE A 15 10.63 34.66 23.13
N THR A 16 9.49 34.67 22.44
CA THR A 16 8.75 33.47 22.09
C THR A 16 9.43 32.80 20.88
N LEU A 17 10.15 31.70 21.12
CA LEU A 17 10.57 30.81 20.03
C LEU A 17 9.35 30.08 19.48
N THR A 18 8.88 30.46 18.32
CA THR A 18 7.94 29.65 17.53
C THR A 18 8.72 28.56 16.83
N VAL A 19 8.62 27.32 17.32
CA VAL A 19 9.08 26.13 16.61
C VAL A 19 8.08 25.92 15.45
N SER A 20 8.51 26.32 14.25
CA SER A 20 7.78 26.00 13.02
C SER A 20 8.08 24.53 12.69
N CYS A 21 7.13 23.66 12.98
CA CYS A 21 7.16 22.29 12.51
C CYS A 21 6.83 22.31 11.01
N SER A 22 7.84 22.39 10.15
CA SER A 22 7.66 22.20 8.71
C SER A 22 7.47 20.72 8.47
N THR A 23 6.22 20.27 8.32
CA THR A 23 5.91 18.98 7.73
C THR A 23 6.39 19.01 6.28
N SER A 24 7.51 18.37 6.01
CA SER A 24 8.00 18.13 4.66
C SER A 24 7.04 17.13 4.00
N THR A 25 6.00 17.63 3.33
CA THR A 25 5.16 16.80 2.46
C THR A 25 5.99 16.43 1.24
N GLN A 26 6.71 15.31 1.32
CA GLN A 26 7.41 14.77 0.15
C GLN A 26 6.34 14.37 -0.88
N ALA A 27 6.41 14.98 -2.06
CA ALA A 27 5.51 14.61 -3.15
C ALA A 27 5.70 13.11 -3.50
N PRO A 28 4.62 12.37 -3.78
CA PRO A 28 4.70 10.97 -4.11
C PRO A 28 5.57 10.75 -5.36
N PRO A 29 6.30 9.62 -5.45
CA PRO A 29 7.12 9.34 -6.62
C PRO A 29 6.23 9.23 -7.87
N ARG A 30 6.61 9.95 -8.93
CA ARG A 30 5.92 9.88 -10.23
C ARG A 30 6.55 8.85 -11.18
N THR A 31 7.68 8.28 -10.79
CA THR A 31 8.41 7.22 -11.50
C THR A 31 8.89 6.20 -10.50
N HIS A 32 9.12 4.97 -10.96
CA HIS A 32 9.71 3.94 -10.09
C HIS A 32 11.03 4.44 -9.51
N PRO A 33 11.25 4.35 -8.19
CA PRO A 33 12.47 4.80 -7.57
C PRO A 33 13.66 3.94 -8.02
N GLN A 34 14.78 4.60 -8.32
CA GLN A 34 16.00 3.94 -8.79
C GLN A 34 16.97 3.61 -7.65
N SER A 35 17.03 4.46 -6.63
CA SER A 35 17.96 4.36 -5.52
C SER A 35 17.29 4.77 -4.20
N GLY A 36 17.90 4.42 -3.09
CA GLY A 36 17.45 4.79 -1.75
C GLY A 36 17.89 3.77 -0.69
N ASN A 37 17.60 4.04 0.56
CA ASN A 37 17.81 3.11 1.68
C ASN A 37 16.65 2.10 1.70
N TRP A 38 16.73 1.09 0.85
CA TRP A 38 15.75 0.02 0.74
C TRP A 38 16.13 -1.12 1.69
N GLN A 39 15.12 -1.70 2.30
CA GLN A 39 15.19 -2.95 3.03
C GLN A 39 14.37 -4.01 2.31
N PRO A 40 14.73 -5.29 2.35
CA PRO A 40 13.82 -6.35 1.91
C PRO A 40 12.54 -6.28 2.74
N LEU A 41 11.39 -6.60 2.15
CA LEU A 41 10.14 -6.75 2.92
C LEU A 41 10.13 -8.09 3.66
N PHE A 42 10.76 -9.11 3.09
CA PHE A 42 10.92 -10.45 3.65
C PHE A 42 12.37 -10.88 3.56
N GLU A 43 12.89 -11.47 4.63
CA GLU A 43 14.18 -12.16 4.60
C GLU A 43 14.09 -13.40 3.68
N SER A 44 15.23 -13.83 3.14
CA SER A 44 15.27 -14.93 2.16
C SER A 44 14.85 -16.29 2.73
N ASP A 45 14.94 -16.45 4.05
CA ASP A 45 14.50 -17.65 4.79
C ASP A 45 13.07 -17.52 5.34
N LEU A 46 12.39 -16.39 5.05
CA LEU A 46 11.05 -16.05 5.51
C LEU A 46 10.90 -16.04 7.05
N SER A 47 12.00 -15.87 7.79
CA SER A 47 12.00 -15.88 9.26
C SER A 47 11.25 -14.69 9.88
N ASP A 48 11.04 -13.61 9.12
CA ASP A 48 10.29 -12.39 9.46
C ASP A 48 8.89 -12.33 8.82
N ALA A 49 8.42 -13.48 8.31
CA ALA A 49 7.13 -13.61 7.66
C ALA A 49 6.15 -14.47 8.45
N VAL A 50 4.87 -14.14 8.36
CA VAL A 50 3.77 -14.95 8.91
C VAL A 50 3.02 -15.58 7.75
N CYS A 51 3.19 -16.88 7.58
CA CYS A 51 2.48 -17.70 6.58
C CYS A 51 2.41 -19.16 7.04
N PRO A 52 1.54 -19.99 6.45
CA PRO A 52 1.54 -21.42 6.72
C PRO A 52 2.85 -22.08 6.26
N GLU A 53 3.34 -23.01 7.05
CA GLU A 53 4.59 -23.75 6.76
C GLU A 53 4.51 -24.47 5.42
N GLY A 54 5.55 -24.35 4.59
CA GLY A 54 5.69 -25.04 3.30
C GLY A 54 4.80 -24.52 2.17
N VAL A 55 3.98 -23.50 2.41
CA VAL A 55 3.12 -22.89 1.37
C VAL A 55 3.89 -21.89 0.51
N TRP A 56 4.71 -21.07 1.13
CA TRP A 56 5.52 -20.08 0.44
C TRP A 56 6.98 -20.54 0.34
N THR A 57 7.57 -20.34 -0.82
CA THR A 57 9.00 -20.62 -1.07
C THR A 57 9.66 -19.36 -1.63
N PHE A 58 10.91 -19.12 -1.16
CA PHE A 58 11.74 -18.04 -1.66
C PHE A 58 13.05 -18.64 -2.20
N GLU A 59 13.09 -18.93 -3.50
CA GLU A 59 14.19 -19.59 -4.17
C GLU A 59 14.69 -18.74 -5.34
N ASP A 60 16.00 -18.61 -5.52
CA ASP A 60 16.64 -17.83 -6.59
C ASP A 60 16.13 -16.38 -6.69
N GLY A 61 15.77 -15.79 -5.56
CA GLY A 61 15.23 -14.43 -5.48
C GLY A 61 13.76 -14.31 -5.94
N ILE A 62 13.07 -15.43 -6.10
CA ILE A 62 11.65 -15.50 -6.48
C ILE A 62 10.85 -16.07 -5.31
N LEU A 63 9.84 -15.33 -4.90
CA LEU A 63 8.84 -15.72 -3.92
C LEU A 63 7.59 -16.21 -4.65
N THR A 64 7.08 -17.38 -4.30
CA THR A 64 5.86 -17.96 -4.88
C THR A 64 5.10 -18.80 -3.86
N ALA A 65 3.80 -18.98 -4.08
CA ALA A 65 2.93 -19.80 -3.24
C ALA A 65 2.49 -21.08 -3.98
N SER A 66 2.44 -22.20 -3.25
CA SER A 66 1.87 -23.46 -3.73
C SER A 66 0.35 -23.54 -3.55
N GLU A 67 -0.22 -22.76 -2.62
CA GLU A 67 -1.62 -22.80 -2.22
C GLU A 67 -2.21 -21.38 -2.08
N ASP A 68 -3.54 -21.29 -1.89
CA ASP A 68 -4.28 -20.05 -1.67
C ASP A 68 -4.17 -19.60 -0.21
N HIS A 69 -3.00 -19.10 0.16
CA HIS A 69 -2.75 -18.49 1.46
C HIS A 69 -1.87 -17.25 1.32
N ASN A 70 -2.17 -16.24 2.13
CA ASN A 70 -1.37 -15.02 2.18
C ASN A 70 -0.06 -15.23 2.94
N ILE A 71 0.95 -14.44 2.55
CA ILE A 71 2.14 -14.19 3.37
C ILE A 71 2.09 -12.75 3.89
N TRP A 72 2.48 -12.54 5.14
CA TRP A 72 2.43 -11.26 5.81
C TRP A 72 3.80 -10.90 6.37
N ALA A 73 4.22 -9.66 6.23
CA ALA A 73 5.32 -9.15 7.01
C ALA A 73 4.95 -9.20 8.51
N GLU A 74 5.88 -9.64 9.37
CA GLU A 74 5.65 -9.65 10.81
C GLU A 74 5.51 -8.22 11.36
N LYS A 75 6.29 -7.27 10.80
CA LYS A 75 6.26 -5.85 11.14
C LYS A 75 5.04 -5.15 10.56
N GLU A 76 4.53 -4.16 11.31
CA GLU A 76 3.54 -3.18 10.82
C GLU A 76 4.23 -1.93 10.29
N TYR A 77 3.65 -1.34 9.25
CA TYR A 77 4.12 -0.12 8.59
C TYR A 77 2.99 0.92 8.55
N ASP A 78 3.36 2.20 8.64
CA ASP A 78 2.45 3.35 8.47
C ASP A 78 2.76 4.11 7.17
N ASN A 79 3.79 4.96 7.17
CA ASN A 79 4.19 5.69 5.97
C ASN A 79 5.35 4.96 5.29
N PHE A 80 5.16 4.53 4.04
CA PHE A 80 6.16 3.73 3.34
C PHE A 80 6.05 3.83 1.81
N ILE A 81 7.13 3.44 1.15
CA ILE A 81 7.15 3.09 -0.27
C ILE A 81 7.48 1.61 -0.36
N LEU A 82 6.58 0.83 -0.92
CA LEU A 82 6.77 -0.57 -1.29
C LEU A 82 7.04 -0.65 -2.79
N ASP A 83 8.12 -1.32 -3.17
CA ASP A 83 8.50 -1.53 -4.58
C ASP A 83 8.74 -3.02 -4.80
N LEU A 84 8.04 -3.60 -5.76
CA LEU A 84 8.13 -5.03 -6.05
C LEU A 84 7.86 -5.32 -7.53
N GLU A 85 8.34 -6.46 -7.99
CA GLU A 85 7.95 -7.02 -9.28
C GLU A 85 7.09 -8.26 -9.09
N PHE A 86 6.07 -8.39 -9.95
CA PHE A 86 5.23 -9.59 -10.00
C PHE A 86 5.11 -10.12 -11.42
N LYS A 87 4.91 -11.42 -11.54
CA LYS A 87 4.63 -12.10 -12.80
C LYS A 87 3.43 -13.02 -12.57
N ASN A 88 2.32 -12.68 -13.21
CA ASN A 88 1.10 -13.45 -13.18
C ASN A 88 1.08 -14.49 -14.31
N ASP A 89 0.40 -15.60 -14.07
CA ASP A 89 0.08 -16.62 -15.05
C ASP A 89 -1.32 -16.38 -15.64
N HIS A 90 -1.77 -17.24 -16.55
CA HIS A 90 -3.12 -17.16 -17.11
C HIS A 90 -4.20 -17.30 -16.01
N GLU A 91 -5.18 -16.41 -16.03
CA GLU A 91 -6.28 -16.31 -15.04
C GLU A 91 -5.85 -16.02 -13.59
N THR A 92 -4.64 -15.55 -13.35
CA THR A 92 -4.18 -15.20 -12.00
C THR A 92 -5.15 -14.23 -11.33
N ASN A 93 -5.43 -14.53 -10.04
CA ASN A 93 -6.00 -13.62 -9.05
C ASN A 93 -5.06 -13.60 -7.84
N SER A 94 -4.59 -12.43 -7.49
CA SER A 94 -3.66 -12.17 -6.40
C SER A 94 -3.74 -10.69 -6.01
N GLY A 95 -2.96 -10.25 -5.04
CA GLY A 95 -2.97 -8.86 -4.62
C GLY A 95 -1.81 -8.50 -3.71
N VAL A 96 -1.56 -7.20 -3.61
CA VAL A 96 -0.70 -6.60 -2.59
C VAL A 96 -1.61 -5.95 -1.55
N ILE A 97 -1.52 -6.42 -0.31
CA ILE A 97 -2.38 -5.99 0.78
C ILE A 97 -1.61 -5.02 1.67
N VAL A 98 -2.20 -3.86 1.97
CA VAL A 98 -1.60 -2.85 2.85
C VAL A 98 -2.53 -2.53 4.01
N TYR A 99 -1.96 -2.01 5.11
CA TYR A 99 -2.67 -1.59 6.32
C TYR A 99 -3.52 -2.69 7.00
N CYS A 100 -3.15 -3.97 6.83
CA CYS A 100 -3.87 -5.08 7.44
C CYS A 100 -3.72 -5.09 8.97
N ARG A 101 -4.86 -5.00 9.68
CA ARG A 101 -4.91 -5.01 11.16
C ARG A 101 -5.22 -6.39 11.72
N ASP A 102 -5.93 -7.20 10.97
CA ASP A 102 -6.31 -8.55 11.36
C ASP A 102 -6.08 -9.53 10.20
N ILE A 103 -4.96 -10.25 10.25
CA ILE A 103 -4.59 -11.20 9.20
C ILE A 103 -5.54 -12.40 9.08
N ASN A 104 -6.32 -12.70 10.14
CA ASN A 104 -7.29 -13.79 10.14
C ASN A 104 -8.63 -13.36 9.51
N ASN A 105 -8.90 -12.05 9.46
CA ASN A 105 -10.08 -11.45 8.84
C ASN A 105 -9.65 -10.24 8.00
N TRP A 106 -8.69 -10.44 7.10
CA TRP A 106 -7.99 -9.36 6.41
C TRP A 106 -8.87 -8.60 5.41
N ILE A 107 -9.84 -9.26 4.74
CA ILE A 107 -10.63 -8.68 3.66
C ILE A 107 -11.30 -7.36 4.07
N PRO A 108 -12.09 -7.27 5.16
CA PRO A 108 -12.69 -5.99 5.58
C PRO A 108 -11.71 -5.11 6.40
N ASN A 109 -10.52 -5.57 6.75
CA ASN A 109 -9.60 -4.90 7.66
C ASN A 109 -8.28 -4.49 6.99
N SER A 110 -8.29 -4.32 5.67
CA SER A 110 -7.13 -3.94 4.87
C SER A 110 -7.53 -3.31 3.54
N ILE A 111 -6.54 -2.90 2.76
CA ILE A 111 -6.69 -2.39 1.40
C ILE A 111 -5.88 -3.26 0.47
N GLU A 112 -6.49 -3.72 -0.62
CA GLU A 112 -5.85 -4.55 -1.62
C GLU A 112 -5.61 -3.79 -2.92
N VAL A 113 -4.36 -3.79 -3.39
CA VAL A 113 -3.99 -3.41 -4.76
C VAL A 113 -4.02 -4.69 -5.60
N GLN A 114 -5.01 -4.79 -6.46
CA GLN A 114 -5.35 -5.99 -7.20
C GLN A 114 -4.25 -6.41 -8.19
N ILE A 115 -4.00 -7.71 -8.27
CA ILE A 115 -3.24 -8.36 -9.34
C ILE A 115 -4.17 -9.37 -10.03
N ALA A 116 -4.50 -9.10 -11.29
CA ALA A 116 -5.34 -9.97 -12.11
C ALA A 116 -4.76 -10.11 -13.53
N ASP A 117 -5.10 -11.21 -14.20
CA ASP A 117 -4.82 -11.38 -15.62
C ASP A 117 -5.92 -10.73 -16.46
N ASP A 118 -5.83 -9.42 -16.67
CA ASP A 118 -6.81 -8.66 -17.45
C ASP A 118 -6.93 -9.10 -18.92
N TYR A 119 -6.06 -9.99 -19.40
CA TYR A 119 -6.11 -10.53 -20.77
C TYR A 119 -6.97 -11.77 -20.90
N SER A 120 -7.27 -12.46 -19.79
CA SER A 120 -8.18 -13.61 -19.81
C SER A 120 -9.64 -13.16 -19.99
N GLU A 121 -10.45 -14.04 -20.54
CA GLU A 121 -11.90 -13.79 -20.67
C GLU A 121 -12.54 -13.53 -19.30
N LYS A 122 -12.09 -14.25 -18.28
CA LYS A 122 -12.56 -14.12 -16.91
C LYS A 122 -12.39 -12.71 -16.36
N TRP A 123 -11.21 -12.11 -16.50
CA TRP A 123 -10.88 -10.84 -15.87
C TRP A 123 -11.11 -9.62 -16.77
N SER A 124 -11.09 -9.78 -18.10
CA SER A 124 -11.35 -8.67 -19.02
C SER A 124 -12.79 -8.14 -18.96
N ASN A 125 -13.73 -8.97 -18.49
CA ASN A 125 -15.17 -8.65 -18.45
C ASN A 125 -15.70 -8.29 -17.05
N VAL A 126 -14.85 -8.27 -16.02
CA VAL A 126 -15.25 -7.84 -14.67
C VAL A 126 -15.29 -6.31 -14.57
N ALA A 127 -15.88 -5.80 -13.47
CA ALA A 127 -15.86 -4.37 -13.18
C ALA A 127 -14.41 -3.84 -13.17
N PRO A 128 -14.13 -2.64 -13.69
CA PRO A 128 -12.77 -2.07 -13.72
C PRO A 128 -12.09 -1.99 -12.34
N SER A 129 -12.86 -1.86 -11.25
CA SER A 129 -12.35 -1.90 -9.88
C SER A 129 -11.89 -3.29 -9.41
N TRP A 130 -12.01 -4.33 -10.25
CA TRP A 130 -11.55 -5.69 -9.98
C TRP A 130 -10.36 -6.07 -10.87
N GLN A 131 -9.96 -5.19 -11.79
CA GLN A 131 -8.84 -5.42 -12.71
C GLN A 131 -7.51 -5.04 -12.08
N CYS A 132 -6.42 -5.47 -12.71
CA CYS A 132 -5.06 -5.28 -12.20
C CYS A 132 -4.73 -3.80 -11.96
N GLY A 133 -4.17 -3.51 -10.79
CA GLY A 133 -3.78 -2.18 -10.35
C GLY A 133 -4.91 -1.37 -9.69
N ALA A 134 -6.14 -1.87 -9.68
CA ALA A 134 -7.24 -1.23 -8.95
C ALA A 134 -7.05 -1.35 -7.43
N ILE A 135 -7.63 -0.43 -6.66
CA ILE A 135 -7.97 -0.69 -5.27
C ILE A 135 -9.23 -1.55 -5.29
N PHE A 136 -9.09 -2.82 -4.95
CA PHE A 136 -10.09 -3.85 -5.19
C PHE A 136 -11.49 -3.47 -4.69
N GLY A 137 -12.47 -3.55 -5.59
CA GLY A 137 -13.87 -3.21 -5.32
C GLY A 137 -14.16 -1.72 -5.11
N HIS A 138 -13.14 -0.84 -5.10
CA HIS A 138 -13.30 0.57 -4.75
C HIS A 138 -12.90 1.53 -5.87
N LEU A 139 -11.64 1.58 -6.26
CA LEU A 139 -11.13 2.56 -7.22
C LEU A 139 -10.45 1.87 -8.39
N PRO A 140 -10.98 1.98 -9.62
CA PRO A 140 -10.33 1.41 -10.79
C PRO A 140 -9.01 2.10 -11.10
N ALA A 141 -8.06 1.36 -11.67
CA ALA A 141 -6.86 1.95 -12.26
C ALA A 141 -7.24 2.93 -13.37
N SER A 142 -6.63 4.11 -13.38
CA SER A 142 -6.90 5.15 -14.40
C SER A 142 -6.41 4.75 -15.80
N LYS A 143 -5.49 3.77 -15.86
CA LYS A 143 -4.92 3.21 -17.10
C LYS A 143 -4.67 1.71 -16.90
N ARG A 144 -4.93 0.92 -17.94
CA ARG A 144 -4.54 -0.48 -17.98
C ARG A 144 -3.08 -0.60 -18.38
N MET A 145 -2.21 -0.95 -17.45
CA MET A 145 -0.76 -1.00 -17.65
C MET A 145 -0.16 -2.38 -17.41
N VAL A 146 -0.95 -3.37 -16.99
CA VAL A 146 -0.48 -4.75 -16.80
C VAL A 146 -0.05 -5.36 -18.14
N LYS A 147 1.07 -6.09 -18.12
CA LYS A 147 1.56 -6.84 -19.28
C LYS A 147 0.87 -8.21 -19.36
N GLN A 148 1.01 -8.86 -20.51
CA GLN A 148 0.48 -10.21 -20.72
C GLN A 148 1.04 -11.21 -19.70
N PRO A 149 0.30 -12.27 -19.37
CA PRO A 149 0.77 -13.36 -18.51
C PRO A 149 2.16 -13.86 -18.90
N GLY A 150 2.97 -14.23 -17.92
CA GLY A 150 4.35 -14.65 -18.09
C GLY A 150 5.37 -13.50 -18.18
N GLN A 151 4.93 -12.25 -18.21
CA GLN A 151 5.83 -11.09 -18.20
C GLN A 151 5.93 -10.45 -16.81
N TRP A 152 7.11 -9.95 -16.45
CA TRP A 152 7.33 -9.23 -15.21
C TRP A 152 6.74 -7.82 -15.28
N ASN A 153 5.90 -7.49 -14.30
CA ASN A 153 5.35 -6.18 -14.02
C ASN A 153 6.03 -5.60 -12.78
N ARG A 154 5.99 -4.29 -12.61
CA ARG A 154 6.52 -3.62 -11.42
C ARG A 154 5.50 -2.69 -10.82
N PHE A 155 5.21 -2.88 -9.53
CA PHE A 155 4.49 -1.95 -8.70
C PHE A 155 5.45 -1.08 -7.88
N THR A 156 5.09 0.20 -7.72
CA THR A 156 5.53 1.03 -6.60
C THR A 156 4.27 1.54 -5.91
N ILE A 157 4.07 1.13 -4.68
CA ILE A 157 2.92 1.53 -3.85
C ILE A 157 3.45 2.46 -2.77
N THR A 158 2.94 3.70 -2.73
CA THR A 158 3.32 4.69 -1.73
C THR A 158 2.11 4.97 -0.85
N CYS A 159 2.27 4.77 0.44
CA CYS A 159 1.28 5.04 1.45
C CYS A 159 1.80 6.15 2.37
N ILE A 160 1.09 7.26 2.47
CA ILE A 160 1.42 8.40 3.34
C ILE A 160 0.12 8.88 3.99
N ASP A 161 0.00 8.74 5.31
CA ASP A 161 -1.22 9.03 6.04
C ASP A 161 -2.42 8.31 5.38
N HIS A 162 -3.43 9.06 4.92
CA HIS A 162 -4.62 8.52 4.24
C HIS A 162 -4.47 8.47 2.72
N MET A 163 -3.29 8.78 2.17
CA MET A 163 -3.06 8.81 0.73
C MET A 163 -2.38 7.53 0.24
N ILE A 164 -2.92 6.93 -0.80
CA ILE A 164 -2.34 5.77 -1.48
C ILE A 164 -2.09 6.14 -2.94
N TYR A 165 -0.85 5.93 -3.39
CA TYR A 165 -0.43 6.13 -4.77
C TYR A 165 0.10 4.83 -5.33
N VAL A 166 -0.28 4.46 -6.55
CA VAL A 166 0.23 3.26 -7.21
C VAL A 166 0.78 3.60 -8.59
N LEU A 167 2.04 3.19 -8.81
CA LEU A 167 2.64 3.13 -10.14
C LEU A 167 2.64 1.69 -10.62
N LEU A 168 2.25 1.46 -11.86
CA LEU A 168 2.37 0.18 -12.55
C LEU A 168 3.14 0.37 -13.86
N ASN A 169 4.27 -0.31 -13.99
CA ASN A 169 5.13 -0.26 -15.18
C ASN A 169 5.53 1.16 -15.62
N GLY A 170 5.76 2.06 -14.64
CA GLY A 170 6.20 3.44 -14.87
C GLY A 170 5.08 4.47 -14.99
N GLU A 171 3.82 4.04 -15.01
CA GLU A 171 2.65 4.92 -15.09
C GLU A 171 1.94 5.06 -13.75
N SER A 172 1.56 6.28 -13.38
CA SER A 172 0.70 6.53 -12.22
C SER A 172 -0.73 6.12 -12.57
N ILE A 173 -1.26 5.16 -11.82
CA ILE A 173 -2.57 4.57 -12.07
C ILE A 173 -3.58 4.80 -10.94
N ILE A 174 -3.11 5.04 -9.71
CA ILE A 174 -3.94 5.35 -8.55
C ILE A 174 -3.38 6.57 -7.82
N GLU A 175 -4.30 7.44 -7.43
CA GLU A 175 -4.15 8.47 -6.41
C GLU A 175 -5.44 8.46 -5.59
N MET A 176 -5.38 7.95 -4.37
CA MET A 176 -6.53 7.73 -3.51
C MET A 176 -6.37 8.44 -2.17
N ASP A 177 -7.35 9.25 -1.80
CA ASP A 177 -7.53 9.72 -0.42
C ASP A 177 -8.58 8.86 0.28
N MET A 178 -8.18 8.01 1.21
CA MET A 178 -9.04 7.10 1.95
C MET A 178 -10.20 7.81 2.65
N ASN A 179 -10.02 9.06 3.08
CA ASN A 179 -11.07 9.84 3.76
C ASN A 179 -12.31 10.08 2.89
N ARG A 180 -12.22 9.90 1.58
CA ARG A 180 -13.36 10.04 0.67
C ARG A 180 -14.27 8.81 0.67
N TRP A 181 -13.80 7.65 1.14
CA TRP A 181 -14.57 6.40 1.21
C TRP A 181 -15.19 6.23 2.59
N THR A 182 -16.28 6.97 2.83
CA THR A 182 -17.02 7.04 4.10
C THR A 182 -18.19 6.05 4.20
N SER A 183 -18.42 5.25 3.15
CA SER A 183 -19.47 4.25 3.07
C SER A 183 -18.87 2.86 2.82
N ALA A 184 -19.45 1.83 3.42
CA ALA A 184 -19.13 0.43 3.11
C ALA A 184 -19.99 -0.14 1.95
N ALA A 185 -20.94 0.63 1.41
CA ALA A 185 -21.86 0.14 0.40
C ALA A 185 -21.69 0.82 -0.96
N VAL A 186 -21.21 2.07 -0.97
CA VAL A 186 -21.20 2.89 -2.18
C VAL A 186 -19.90 3.69 -2.26
N ASN A 187 -19.22 3.61 -3.38
CA ASN A 187 -18.04 4.38 -3.74
C ASN A 187 -18.38 5.88 -3.92
N PRO A 188 -17.39 6.79 -3.84
CA PRO A 188 -17.62 8.23 -4.06
C PRO A 188 -18.22 8.60 -5.43
N ASP A 189 -18.08 7.73 -6.44
CA ASP A 189 -18.66 7.89 -7.78
C ASP A 189 -20.08 7.32 -7.91
N GLY A 190 -20.63 6.72 -6.83
CA GLY A 190 -21.96 6.12 -6.80
C GLY A 190 -21.99 4.64 -7.19
N SER A 191 -20.86 4.02 -7.57
CA SER A 191 -20.81 2.58 -7.85
C SER A 191 -20.89 1.77 -6.54
N GLU A 192 -21.41 0.55 -6.64
CA GLU A 192 -21.56 -0.34 -5.48
C GLU A 192 -20.22 -0.92 -5.03
N ILE A 193 -20.05 -1.01 -3.71
CA ILE A 193 -18.96 -1.74 -3.07
C ILE A 193 -19.44 -3.17 -2.79
N PRO A 194 -18.62 -4.21 -3.08
CA PRO A 194 -18.97 -5.59 -2.74
C PRO A 194 -19.33 -5.73 -1.25
N ASN A 195 -20.41 -6.44 -0.95
CA ASN A 195 -21.00 -6.51 0.39
C ASN A 195 -20.15 -7.21 1.46
N TRP A 196 -19.06 -7.84 1.07
CA TRP A 196 -18.06 -8.42 1.99
C TRP A 196 -16.92 -7.46 2.35
N LEU A 197 -16.83 -6.29 1.67
CA LEU A 197 -15.92 -5.19 2.03
C LEU A 197 -16.66 -4.24 2.97
N THR A 198 -16.81 -4.66 4.23
CA THR A 198 -17.77 -4.07 5.17
C THR A 198 -17.27 -2.85 5.94
N THR A 199 -16.00 -2.47 5.77
CA THR A 199 -15.40 -1.35 6.51
C THR A 199 -15.14 -0.19 5.57
N PRO A 200 -15.69 1.01 5.83
CA PRO A 200 -15.32 2.22 5.10
C PRO A 200 -13.83 2.50 5.23
N PHE A 201 -13.14 2.83 4.13
CA PHE A 201 -11.70 3.09 4.22
C PHE A 201 -11.34 4.30 5.09
N ALA A 202 -12.24 5.28 5.22
CA ALA A 202 -12.08 6.40 6.15
C ALA A 202 -12.00 5.98 7.63
N GLU A 203 -12.45 4.77 7.95
CA GLU A 203 -12.41 4.19 9.31
C GLU A 203 -11.24 3.24 9.51
N LEU A 204 -10.54 2.85 8.43
CA LEU A 204 -9.36 2.00 8.54
C LEU A 204 -8.16 2.80 9.09
N PRO A 205 -7.38 2.21 10.00
CA PRO A 205 -6.14 2.82 10.45
C PRO A 205 -5.09 2.81 9.32
N THR A 206 -4.25 3.84 9.30
CA THR A 206 -3.16 4.00 8.33
C THR A 206 -1.86 3.33 8.81
N ARG A 207 -1.98 2.26 9.59
CA ARG A 207 -0.89 1.43 10.07
C ARG A 207 -1.34 -0.02 10.14
N GLY A 208 -0.54 -0.92 9.59
CA GLY A 208 -0.82 -2.34 9.64
C GLY A 208 0.24 -3.16 8.91
N ARG A 209 0.02 -4.46 8.83
CA ARG A 209 0.91 -5.37 8.11
C ARG A 209 0.73 -5.21 6.61
N ILE A 210 1.81 -5.53 5.89
CA ILE A 210 1.80 -5.69 4.44
C ILE A 210 1.74 -7.18 4.14
N GLY A 211 0.94 -7.57 3.16
CA GLY A 211 0.82 -8.96 2.72
C GLY A 211 0.79 -9.09 1.20
N LEU A 212 1.06 -10.31 0.77
CA LEU A 212 0.88 -10.73 -0.63
C LEU A 212 -0.11 -11.88 -0.65
N GLN A 213 -1.11 -11.80 -1.52
CA GLN A 213 -2.06 -12.90 -1.71
C GLN A 213 -1.39 -14.00 -2.53
N GLY A 214 -1.63 -15.25 -2.10
CA GLY A 214 -1.08 -16.43 -2.77
C GLY A 214 -1.84 -16.82 -4.02
N LYS A 215 -1.84 -18.12 -4.31
CA LYS A 215 -2.37 -18.73 -5.51
C LYS A 215 -3.91 -18.82 -5.48
N HIS A 216 -4.58 -17.66 -5.47
CA HIS A 216 -6.04 -17.64 -5.48
C HIS A 216 -6.59 -18.09 -6.85
N GLY A 217 -7.53 -19.04 -6.86
CA GLY A 217 -8.10 -19.56 -8.10
C GLY A 217 -7.18 -20.50 -8.91
N ASN A 218 -6.14 -21.06 -8.28
CA ASN A 218 -5.18 -22.05 -8.82
C ASN A 218 -4.17 -21.53 -9.86
N ALA A 219 -4.23 -20.27 -10.29
CA ALA A 219 -3.22 -19.72 -11.17
C ALA A 219 -2.00 -19.24 -10.38
N THR A 220 -0.80 -19.48 -10.90
CA THR A 220 0.45 -19.18 -10.21
C THR A 220 0.76 -17.69 -10.22
N ILE A 221 1.34 -17.21 -9.14
CA ILE A 221 1.87 -15.85 -8.98
C ILE A 221 3.31 -15.94 -8.51
N TYR A 222 4.15 -15.06 -9.05
CA TYR A 222 5.56 -14.94 -8.70
C TYR A 222 5.87 -13.51 -8.32
N PHE A 223 6.65 -13.31 -7.26
CA PHE A 223 7.15 -12.03 -6.82
C PHE A 223 8.67 -12.04 -6.74
N ARG A 224 9.30 -10.88 -6.96
CA ARG A 224 10.73 -10.67 -6.76
C ARG A 224 11.05 -9.20 -6.48
N ASN A 225 12.27 -8.91 -6.07
CA ASN A 225 12.73 -7.54 -5.80
C ASN A 225 11.81 -6.80 -4.83
N ILE A 226 11.27 -7.53 -3.83
CA ILE A 226 10.29 -7.04 -2.86
C ILE A 226 11.03 -6.23 -1.81
N ARG A 227 10.90 -4.92 -1.84
CA ARG A 227 11.65 -4.00 -0.99
C ARG A 227 10.79 -2.86 -0.50
N ILE A 228 11.10 -2.39 0.70
CA ILE A 228 10.36 -1.33 1.37
C ILE A 228 11.30 -0.22 1.84
N LYS A 229 10.76 0.99 1.90
CA LYS A 229 11.41 2.16 2.52
C LYS A 229 10.36 2.86 3.38
N GLU A 230 10.62 3.00 4.66
CA GLU A 230 9.80 3.82 5.56
C GLU A 230 10.04 5.31 5.29
N ILE A 231 9.01 6.11 5.44
CA ILE A 231 9.00 7.57 5.27
C ILE A 231 8.73 8.18 6.65
N GLU A 232 9.59 9.13 7.06
CA GLU A 232 9.46 9.89 8.30
C GLU A 232 8.50 11.08 8.13
#